data_d344d325913120b5ac9c9cf4160ecaf1
#
_entry.id   d344d325913120b5ac9c9cf4160ecaf1
#
_cell.length_a   1.000
_cell.length_b   1.000
_cell.length_c   1.000
_cell.angle_alpha   90.00
_cell.angle_beta   90.00
_cell.angle_gamma   90.00
#
_symmetry.space_group_name_H-M   'P 1'
#
loop_
_entity.id
_entity.type
_entity.pdbx_description
1 polymer ?
#
loop_
_entity_poly.entity_id
_entity_poly.type
_entity_poly.pdbx_seq_one_letter_code
_entity_poly.pdbx_strand_id
1 'polypeptide(L)'
;MDKIRERAFNIYEEWLENVNGELKEELLKLKDDEEEIIDRFYKDLEFGTGGLRGKIGVGSNRMNIYTVARATQGYANYLKKQKDFPSVVIAYDTRKNSELFAKTASMVLAANDINVFLFDQVAPTPLLSFAVRKLKTDGGIVITASHNPPEYNGYKVYTSDGTQAVPKYANEITAEIEKLNYFKDSKIIPFEEALKNEKISLLSEEIFNDYLDEIEGYLRGLNALMDIKPIIVYTPLYGAALKLVTGILSRLGFEVFLVEEQSKPDSNFSTLKVPNPEEKSAFELALKKAKEVKAGLVLATDPDGDRIGIYENYNGEYITFTGNQVGVMLTHFLLCKFREYSSLKVGDYIVKTIVTTDMVKPIAEEFGVTVEETLTGFKYIGEKIEKYKNSGRRFIFGFEESYGYLANDHARDKDAIIAAALISIMASEMLSKRKTLSEYLKDLKEKYGYYGEKLISFEFEGFEGAQKINRIMNKMRKNPPVKIGEYDLLETLDYLKGIEEFPKSDVVELRYSKIKLIGRPSGTEPKIKFYILVDGSTEDEAQQLIKEAESAISEIVNV
;
A
#
# COMPACT_ATOMS: atom_id res chain seq x y z
N MET A 1 -31.96 -15.40 5.16
CA MET A 1 -32.25 -13.97 4.94
C MET A 1 -32.95 -13.34 6.15
N ASP A 2 -33.98 -13.93 6.72
CA ASP A 2 -34.73 -13.32 7.84
C ASP A 2 -33.88 -12.94 9.07
N LYS A 3 -32.94 -13.80 9.51
CA LYS A 3 -32.06 -13.50 10.66
C LYS A 3 -31.09 -12.34 10.43
N ILE A 4 -30.60 -12.18 9.20
CA ILE A 4 -29.70 -11.07 8.83
C ILE A 4 -30.47 -9.77 8.84
N ARG A 5 -31.67 -9.79 8.26
CA ARG A 5 -32.59 -8.67 8.24
C ARG A 5 -32.98 -8.23 9.67
N GLU A 6 -33.46 -9.17 10.48
CA GLU A 6 -33.81 -8.91 11.88
C GLU A 6 -32.65 -8.29 12.67
N ARG A 7 -31.44 -8.85 12.52
CA ARG A 7 -30.24 -8.29 13.14
C ARG A 7 -29.96 -6.86 12.67
N ALA A 8 -30.02 -6.61 11.35
CA ALA A 8 -29.73 -5.30 10.78
C ALA A 8 -30.70 -4.23 11.32
N PHE A 9 -32.01 -4.54 11.37
CA PHE A 9 -33.01 -3.63 11.88
C PHE A 9 -32.87 -3.37 13.38
N ASN A 10 -32.55 -4.38 14.20
CA ASN A 10 -32.32 -4.18 15.64
C ASN A 10 -31.12 -3.26 15.90
N ILE A 11 -30.02 -3.42 15.13
CA ILE A 11 -28.85 -2.53 15.23
C ILE A 11 -29.21 -1.13 14.72
N TYR A 12 -29.94 -1.00 13.62
CA TYR A 12 -30.40 0.29 13.11
C TYR A 12 -31.22 1.07 14.16
N GLU A 13 -32.15 0.42 14.87
CA GLU A 13 -32.93 1.03 15.95
C GLU A 13 -32.04 1.46 17.12
N GLU A 14 -31.08 0.62 17.56
CA GLU A 14 -30.10 1.00 18.59
C GLU A 14 -29.31 2.26 18.17
N TRP A 15 -28.90 2.34 16.89
CA TRP A 15 -28.19 3.51 16.37
C TRP A 15 -29.10 4.76 16.34
N LEU A 16 -30.37 4.63 15.97
CA LEU A 16 -31.33 5.74 15.98
C LEU A 16 -31.49 6.34 17.39
N GLU A 17 -31.43 5.52 18.42
CA GLU A 17 -31.55 5.99 19.82
C GLU A 17 -30.28 6.74 20.30
N ASN A 18 -29.10 6.34 19.85
CA ASN A 18 -27.82 6.75 20.42
C ASN A 18 -27.06 7.79 19.58
N VAL A 19 -27.33 7.89 18.26
CA VAL A 19 -26.63 8.79 17.35
C VAL A 19 -27.28 10.15 17.30
N ASN A 20 -26.48 11.24 17.18
CA ASN A 20 -26.93 12.63 17.14
C ASN A 20 -26.36 13.36 15.89
N GLY A 21 -26.88 14.59 15.66
CA GLY A 21 -26.39 15.47 14.58
C GLY A 21 -26.61 14.92 13.18
N GLU A 22 -25.69 15.23 12.27
CA GLU A 22 -25.78 14.86 10.84
C GLU A 22 -25.94 13.34 10.62
N LEU A 23 -25.28 12.51 11.43
CA LEU A 23 -25.41 11.05 11.32
C LEU A 23 -26.82 10.58 11.68
N LYS A 24 -27.51 11.24 12.60
CA LYS A 24 -28.92 10.94 12.91
C LYS A 24 -29.83 11.35 11.75
N GLU A 25 -29.59 12.49 11.15
CA GLU A 25 -30.34 12.93 9.97
C GLU A 25 -30.16 11.97 8.79
N GLU A 26 -28.93 11.44 8.61
CA GLU A 26 -28.63 10.40 7.62
C GLU A 26 -29.42 9.11 7.90
N LEU A 27 -29.47 8.64 9.17
CA LEU A 27 -30.26 7.48 9.57
C LEU A 27 -31.75 7.65 9.30
N LEU A 28 -32.30 8.81 9.63
CA LEU A 28 -33.72 9.08 9.41
C LEU A 28 -34.12 9.02 7.93
N LYS A 29 -33.20 9.35 7.01
CA LYS A 29 -33.44 9.26 5.56
C LYS A 29 -33.46 7.81 5.05
N LEU A 30 -32.88 6.87 5.80
CA LEU A 30 -32.86 5.45 5.43
C LEU A 30 -34.13 4.70 5.82
N LYS A 31 -35.06 5.32 6.56
CA LYS A 31 -36.20 4.65 7.20
C LYS A 31 -36.99 3.74 6.25
N ASP A 32 -37.16 4.16 5.01
CA ASP A 32 -37.94 3.46 4.00
C ASP A 32 -37.07 2.70 2.99
N ASP A 33 -35.75 2.63 3.21
CA ASP A 33 -34.78 1.95 2.35
C ASP A 33 -34.19 0.71 3.05
N GLU A 34 -34.92 -0.39 2.94
CA GLU A 34 -34.55 -1.65 3.59
C GLU A 34 -33.21 -2.20 3.11
N GLU A 35 -32.87 -2.06 1.81
CA GLU A 35 -31.63 -2.56 1.24
C GLU A 35 -30.42 -1.82 1.83
N GLU A 36 -30.50 -0.49 1.92
CA GLU A 36 -29.47 0.33 2.56
C GLU A 36 -29.35 0.07 4.06
N ILE A 37 -30.47 -0.14 4.78
CA ILE A 37 -30.41 -0.52 6.20
C ILE A 37 -29.67 -1.86 6.35
N ILE A 38 -30.00 -2.85 5.54
CA ILE A 38 -29.33 -4.15 5.61
C ILE A 38 -27.85 -3.99 5.29
N ASP A 39 -27.46 -3.29 4.22
CA ASP A 39 -26.05 -3.11 3.81
C ASP A 39 -25.21 -2.39 4.88
N ARG A 40 -25.81 -1.45 5.62
CA ARG A 40 -25.13 -0.69 6.65
C ARG A 40 -25.02 -1.37 8.02
N PHE A 41 -25.89 -2.37 8.29
CA PHE A 41 -26.04 -2.94 9.62
C PHE A 41 -26.00 -4.46 9.72
N TYR A 42 -25.87 -5.21 8.57
CA TYR A 42 -25.86 -6.67 8.61
C TYR A 42 -24.64 -7.26 9.34
N LYS A 43 -23.56 -6.50 9.42
CA LYS A 43 -22.32 -6.84 10.15
C LYS A 43 -21.64 -5.60 10.69
N ASP A 44 -20.65 -5.80 11.53
CA ASP A 44 -19.70 -4.77 11.93
C ASP A 44 -18.62 -4.60 10.85
N LEU A 45 -18.07 -3.39 10.73
CA LEU A 45 -16.90 -3.15 9.90
C LEU A 45 -15.71 -3.91 10.50
N GLU A 46 -15.19 -4.86 9.75
CA GLU A 46 -14.13 -5.76 10.21
C GLU A 46 -12.79 -5.02 10.32
N PHE A 47 -12.10 -5.22 11.44
CA PHE A 47 -10.71 -4.82 11.60
C PHE A 47 -9.82 -5.89 10.94
N GLY A 48 -9.78 -5.92 9.63
CA GLY A 48 -9.13 -6.97 8.83
C GLY A 48 -7.65 -7.18 9.15
N THR A 49 -6.83 -7.29 8.14
CA THR A 49 -5.39 -7.58 8.31
C THR A 49 -4.55 -6.36 8.72
N GLY A 50 -5.00 -5.57 9.70
CA GLY A 50 -4.25 -4.42 10.24
C GLY A 50 -4.97 -3.08 10.14
N GLY A 51 -6.32 -3.08 10.07
CA GLY A 51 -7.12 -1.85 10.09
C GLY A 51 -8.52 -1.99 9.54
N LEU A 52 -9.30 -0.92 9.64
CA LEU A 52 -10.63 -0.80 9.05
C LEU A 52 -10.52 -0.23 7.64
N ARG A 53 -11.45 -0.61 6.76
CA ARG A 53 -11.68 0.05 5.46
C ARG A 53 -13.14 -0.12 5.07
N GLY A 54 -13.82 0.97 4.75
CA GLY A 54 -15.23 0.93 4.36
C GLY A 54 -15.71 2.25 3.77
N LYS A 55 -16.93 2.25 3.26
CA LYS A 55 -17.61 3.48 2.83
C LYS A 55 -17.85 4.39 4.03
N ILE A 56 -17.73 5.69 3.83
CA ILE A 56 -18.04 6.72 4.82
C ILE A 56 -19.56 6.82 4.98
N GLY A 57 -20.05 6.88 6.20
CA GLY A 57 -21.48 7.06 6.48
C GLY A 57 -21.88 6.48 7.83
N VAL A 58 -23.15 6.61 8.18
CA VAL A 58 -23.71 6.06 9.40
C VAL A 58 -23.94 4.54 9.25
N GLY A 59 -23.65 3.79 10.31
CA GLY A 59 -23.85 2.33 10.38
C GLY A 59 -22.66 1.58 10.94
N SER A 60 -22.91 0.38 11.44
CA SER A 60 -21.86 -0.50 12.00
C SER A 60 -20.90 -1.02 10.94
N ASN A 61 -21.34 -1.12 9.66
CA ASN A 61 -20.55 -1.52 8.51
C ASN A 61 -20.07 -0.29 7.68
N ARG A 62 -19.84 0.85 8.33
CA ARG A 62 -19.40 2.10 7.71
C ARG A 62 -18.28 2.75 8.52
N MET A 63 -17.49 3.60 7.84
CA MET A 63 -16.51 4.47 8.49
C MET A 63 -17.21 5.73 9.02
N ASN A 64 -17.21 5.90 10.32
CA ASN A 64 -17.75 7.06 11.04
C ASN A 64 -17.06 7.22 12.41
N ILE A 65 -17.42 8.28 13.14
CA ILE A 65 -16.78 8.59 14.44
C ILE A 65 -16.98 7.49 15.49
N TYR A 66 -18.10 6.74 15.44
CA TYR A 66 -18.39 5.67 16.40
C TYR A 66 -17.56 4.41 16.10
N THR A 67 -17.45 4.02 14.83
CA THR A 67 -16.62 2.87 14.42
C THR A 67 -15.14 3.16 14.66
N VAL A 68 -14.68 4.40 14.41
CA VAL A 68 -13.31 4.84 14.70
C VAL A 68 -13.06 4.88 16.21
N ALA A 69 -13.99 5.44 17.01
CA ALA A 69 -13.84 5.50 18.46
C ALA A 69 -13.75 4.09 19.08
N ARG A 70 -14.63 3.17 18.66
CA ARG A 70 -14.62 1.77 19.11
C ARG A 70 -13.32 1.06 18.76
N ALA A 71 -12.86 1.21 17.52
CA ALA A 71 -11.60 0.61 17.08
C ALA A 71 -10.40 1.18 17.87
N THR A 72 -10.40 2.49 18.09
CA THR A 72 -9.34 3.16 18.85
C THR A 72 -9.36 2.78 20.33
N GLN A 73 -10.54 2.60 20.94
CA GLN A 73 -10.63 2.10 22.32
C GLN A 73 -10.08 0.68 22.44
N GLY A 74 -10.38 -0.21 21.48
CA GLY A 74 -9.79 -1.55 21.44
C GLY A 74 -8.27 -1.50 21.27
N TYR A 75 -7.76 -0.64 20.41
CA TYR A 75 -6.33 -0.42 20.27
C TYR A 75 -5.70 0.16 21.54
N ALA A 76 -6.35 1.11 22.21
CA ALA A 76 -5.91 1.64 23.51
C ALA A 76 -5.83 0.54 24.56
N ASN A 77 -6.84 -0.33 24.66
CA ASN A 77 -6.85 -1.47 25.58
C ASN A 77 -5.70 -2.43 25.29
N TYR A 78 -5.41 -2.70 24.02
CA TYR A 78 -4.26 -3.52 23.61
C TYR A 78 -2.93 -2.89 24.05
N LEU A 79 -2.70 -1.61 23.78
CA LEU A 79 -1.47 -0.90 24.14
C LEU A 79 -1.25 -0.85 25.65
N LYS A 80 -2.31 -0.57 26.42
CA LYS A 80 -2.27 -0.53 27.91
C LYS A 80 -1.93 -1.87 28.55
N LYS A 81 -2.11 -2.99 27.86
CA LYS A 81 -1.62 -4.31 28.30
C LYS A 81 -0.13 -4.49 28.10
N GLN A 82 0.47 -3.75 27.18
CA GLN A 82 1.89 -3.82 26.87
C GLN A 82 2.72 -2.84 27.70
N LYS A 83 2.16 -1.66 28.02
CA LYS A 83 2.87 -0.56 28.67
C LYS A 83 1.90 0.35 29.43
N ASP A 84 2.32 0.86 30.58
CA ASP A 84 1.47 1.75 31.41
C ASP A 84 1.20 3.10 30.77
N PHE A 85 2.19 3.71 30.13
CA PHE A 85 2.11 5.03 29.48
C PHE A 85 2.59 4.91 28.02
N PRO A 86 1.77 4.34 27.13
CA PRO A 86 2.12 4.25 25.72
C PRO A 86 2.00 5.59 25.02
N SER A 87 2.59 5.65 23.82
CA SER A 87 2.50 6.80 22.93
C SER A 87 2.21 6.36 21.49
N VAL A 88 1.46 7.20 20.73
CA VAL A 88 1.00 6.89 19.37
C VAL A 88 1.14 8.10 18.47
N VAL A 89 1.65 7.90 17.25
CA VAL A 89 1.62 8.91 16.19
C VAL A 89 0.36 8.73 15.34
N ILE A 90 -0.30 9.83 14.95
CA ILE A 90 -1.47 9.78 14.06
C ILE A 90 -1.24 10.67 12.85
N ALA A 91 -1.39 10.10 11.65
CA ALA A 91 -1.40 10.79 10.37
C ALA A 91 -2.73 10.59 9.64
N TYR A 92 -3.01 11.45 8.68
CA TYR A 92 -4.22 11.38 7.86
C TYR A 92 -4.00 11.97 6.46
N ASP A 93 -4.75 11.47 5.50
CA ASP A 93 -4.75 11.94 4.12
C ASP A 93 -5.81 13.03 3.86
N THR A 94 -6.01 13.37 2.58
CA THR A 94 -6.93 14.43 2.13
C THR A 94 -8.39 14.00 1.98
N ARG A 95 -8.71 12.74 2.28
CA ARG A 95 -10.06 12.18 2.12
C ARG A 95 -11.08 12.84 3.04
N LYS A 96 -12.34 12.78 2.64
CA LYS A 96 -13.46 13.25 3.48
C LYS A 96 -13.39 12.63 4.87
N ASN A 97 -13.52 13.46 5.88
CA ASN A 97 -13.50 13.10 7.30
C ASN A 97 -12.16 12.53 7.83
N SER A 98 -11.05 12.51 7.06
CA SER A 98 -9.77 11.99 7.58
C SER A 98 -9.28 12.76 8.79
N GLU A 99 -9.32 14.08 8.78
CA GLU A 99 -8.96 14.91 9.95
C GLU A 99 -9.92 14.67 11.14
N LEU A 100 -11.23 14.58 10.88
CA LEU A 100 -12.22 14.30 11.92
C LEU A 100 -11.96 12.95 12.60
N PHE A 101 -11.67 11.92 11.82
CA PHE A 101 -11.36 10.58 12.33
C PHE A 101 -10.03 10.54 13.09
N ALA A 102 -9.02 11.28 12.62
CA ALA A 102 -7.74 11.43 13.33
C ALA A 102 -7.92 12.14 14.68
N LYS A 103 -8.69 13.22 14.73
CA LYS A 103 -9.06 13.90 15.98
C LYS A 103 -9.86 12.98 16.90
N THR A 104 -10.83 12.23 16.38
CA THR A 104 -11.61 11.25 17.16
C THR A 104 -10.70 10.20 17.79
N ALA A 105 -9.79 9.63 17.04
CA ALA A 105 -8.81 8.67 17.55
C ALA A 105 -7.92 9.31 18.63
N SER A 106 -7.45 10.55 18.41
CA SER A 106 -6.62 11.29 19.37
C SER A 106 -7.35 11.50 20.70
N MET A 107 -8.63 11.90 20.65
CA MET A 107 -9.46 12.11 21.85
C MET A 107 -9.67 10.82 22.67
N VAL A 108 -9.86 9.69 21.98
CA VAL A 108 -10.00 8.37 22.63
C VAL A 108 -8.70 7.93 23.28
N LEU A 109 -7.57 8.02 22.56
CA LEU A 109 -6.26 7.66 23.12
C LEU A 109 -5.90 8.52 24.32
N ALA A 110 -6.06 9.83 24.22
CA ALA A 110 -5.79 10.77 25.30
C ALA A 110 -6.64 10.48 26.56
N ALA A 111 -7.92 10.12 26.40
CA ALA A 111 -8.80 9.71 27.49
C ALA A 111 -8.40 8.40 28.17
N ASN A 112 -7.55 7.60 27.54
CA ASN A 112 -6.98 6.37 28.07
C ASN A 112 -5.52 6.53 28.55
N ASP A 113 -5.07 7.76 28.82
CA ASP A 113 -3.70 8.08 29.27
C ASP A 113 -2.61 7.61 28.29
N ILE A 114 -2.88 7.72 26.99
CA ILE A 114 -1.94 7.47 25.91
C ILE A 114 -1.52 8.82 25.33
N ASN A 115 -0.22 9.09 25.26
CA ASN A 115 0.31 10.30 24.65
C ASN A 115 0.18 10.25 23.13
N VAL A 116 -0.39 11.28 22.53
CA VAL A 116 -0.67 11.33 21.10
C VAL A 116 0.21 12.39 20.44
N PHE A 117 0.88 12.00 19.35
CA PHE A 117 1.54 12.89 18.42
C PHE A 117 0.71 12.95 17.14
N LEU A 118 -0.08 14.02 16.97
CA LEU A 118 -0.97 14.20 15.82
C LEU A 118 -0.32 15.14 14.80
N PHE A 119 -0.23 14.74 13.53
CA PHE A 119 0.14 15.68 12.48
C PHE A 119 -0.88 16.82 12.37
N ASP A 120 -0.39 18.08 12.34
CA ASP A 120 -1.22 19.28 12.24
C ASP A 120 -1.74 19.54 10.81
N GLN A 121 -1.24 18.78 9.84
CA GLN A 121 -1.60 18.82 8.44
C GLN A 121 -1.61 17.40 7.86
N VAL A 122 -2.10 17.25 6.63
CA VAL A 122 -2.08 15.96 5.93
C VAL A 122 -0.65 15.43 5.84
N ALA A 123 -0.49 14.14 6.09
CA ALA A 123 0.80 13.48 6.14
C ALA A 123 0.72 12.09 5.47
N PRO A 124 1.68 11.75 4.58
CA PRO A 124 1.66 10.48 3.89
C PRO A 124 2.06 9.30 4.79
N THR A 125 1.62 8.11 4.40
CA THR A 125 1.89 6.86 5.10
C THR A 125 3.39 6.63 5.44
N PRO A 126 4.36 6.84 4.53
CA PRO A 126 5.78 6.67 4.87
C PRO A 126 6.28 7.65 5.93
N LEU A 127 5.76 8.88 5.97
CA LEU A 127 6.12 9.84 7.01
C LEU A 127 5.61 9.40 8.39
N LEU A 128 4.42 8.77 8.48
CA LEU A 128 3.99 8.15 9.73
C LEU A 128 4.95 7.06 10.17
N SER A 129 5.30 6.13 9.29
CA SER A 129 6.23 5.04 9.60
C SER A 129 7.57 5.59 10.11
N PHE A 130 8.10 6.62 9.47
CA PHE A 130 9.29 7.35 9.91
C PHE A 130 9.10 7.99 11.29
N ALA A 131 7.99 8.71 11.51
CA ALA A 131 7.72 9.42 12.77
C ALA A 131 7.60 8.46 13.96
N VAL A 132 6.92 7.31 13.79
CA VAL A 132 6.84 6.25 14.82
C VAL A 132 8.24 5.82 15.26
N ARG A 133 9.13 5.60 14.31
CA ARG A 133 10.52 5.17 14.56
C ARG A 133 11.37 6.30 15.15
N LYS A 134 11.28 7.50 14.59
CA LYS A 134 12.05 8.69 15.00
C LYS A 134 11.72 9.09 16.44
N LEU A 135 10.42 9.14 16.77
CA LEU A 135 9.92 9.51 18.09
C LEU A 135 9.89 8.32 19.07
N LYS A 136 10.18 7.10 18.59
CA LYS A 136 10.17 5.86 19.39
C LYS A 136 8.84 5.65 20.11
N THR A 137 7.74 5.89 19.41
CA THR A 137 6.39 5.65 19.95
C THR A 137 6.04 4.17 19.94
N ASP A 138 5.02 3.79 20.71
CA ASP A 138 4.60 2.41 20.87
C ASP A 138 3.71 1.93 19.72
N GLY A 139 3.32 2.86 18.83
CA GLY A 139 2.59 2.56 17.61
C GLY A 139 2.18 3.79 16.83
N GLY A 140 1.40 3.56 15.76
CA GLY A 140 0.90 4.62 14.89
C GLY A 140 -0.46 4.30 14.29
N ILE A 141 -1.14 5.34 13.81
CA ILE A 141 -2.41 5.24 13.10
C ILE A 141 -2.34 6.11 11.84
N VAL A 142 -2.76 5.57 10.69
CA VAL A 142 -3.02 6.37 9.48
C VAL A 142 -4.48 6.29 9.11
N ILE A 143 -5.11 7.45 8.98
CA ILE A 143 -6.47 7.57 8.47
C ILE A 143 -6.41 7.76 6.96
N THR A 144 -6.68 6.69 6.22
CA THR A 144 -6.62 6.66 4.76
C THR A 144 -7.28 5.40 4.20
N ALA A 145 -7.82 5.50 2.98
CA ALA A 145 -8.19 4.35 2.16
C ALA A 145 -7.28 4.20 0.93
N SER A 146 -6.07 4.81 0.95
CA SER A 146 -5.10 4.77 -0.17
C SER A 146 -5.77 5.20 -1.49
N HIS A 147 -5.72 4.39 -2.51
CA HIS A 147 -6.26 4.65 -3.86
C HIS A 147 -7.74 4.29 -4.07
N ASN A 148 -8.47 3.89 -3.02
CA ASN A 148 -9.90 3.57 -3.17
C ASN A 148 -10.72 4.79 -3.64
N PRO A 149 -11.95 4.59 -4.19
CA PRO A 149 -12.86 5.67 -4.55
C PRO A 149 -13.14 6.67 -3.41
N PRO A 150 -13.63 7.89 -3.72
CA PRO A 150 -13.77 8.98 -2.74
C PRO A 150 -14.73 8.69 -1.58
N GLU A 151 -15.71 7.81 -1.78
CA GLU A 151 -16.67 7.42 -0.74
C GLU A 151 -16.07 6.50 0.34
N TYR A 152 -14.82 6.02 0.18
CA TYR A 152 -14.14 5.18 1.16
C TYR A 152 -13.20 5.98 2.06
N ASN A 153 -13.07 5.51 3.29
CA ASN A 153 -11.97 5.86 4.19
C ASN A 153 -11.50 4.61 4.95
N GLY A 154 -10.43 4.74 5.72
CA GLY A 154 -9.86 3.64 6.48
C GLY A 154 -9.07 4.10 7.70
N TYR A 155 -8.65 3.13 8.49
CA TYR A 155 -7.92 3.30 9.74
C TYR A 155 -6.88 2.18 9.81
N LYS A 156 -5.62 2.47 9.52
CA LYS A 156 -4.51 1.50 9.55
C LYS A 156 -3.74 1.65 10.86
N VAL A 157 -3.36 0.53 11.49
CA VAL A 157 -2.54 0.52 12.72
C VAL A 157 -1.13 0.08 12.40
N TYR A 158 -0.16 0.72 13.04
CA TYR A 158 1.28 0.47 12.94
C TYR A 158 1.85 0.09 14.30
N THR A 159 2.81 -0.82 14.31
CA THR A 159 3.57 -1.24 15.49
C THR A 159 4.73 -0.26 15.78
N SER A 160 5.38 -0.41 16.92
CA SER A 160 6.46 0.49 17.40
C SER A 160 7.70 0.53 16.49
N ASP A 161 7.85 -0.43 15.58
CA ASP A 161 8.91 -0.46 14.58
C ASP A 161 8.57 0.31 13.29
N GLY A 162 7.33 0.86 13.20
CA GLY A 162 6.84 1.59 12.04
C GLY A 162 6.27 0.69 10.93
N THR A 163 6.08 -0.61 11.19
CA THR A 163 5.45 -1.55 10.26
C THR A 163 3.94 -1.58 10.46
N GLN A 164 3.16 -1.66 9.38
CA GLN A 164 1.73 -1.90 9.52
C GLN A 164 1.47 -3.24 10.23
N ALA A 165 0.53 -3.28 11.16
CA ALA A 165 0.25 -4.45 11.99
C ALA A 165 0.01 -5.71 11.15
N VAL A 166 0.83 -6.74 11.36
CA VAL A 166 0.66 -8.06 10.76
C VAL A 166 -0.45 -8.84 11.48
N PRO A 167 -0.98 -9.95 10.92
CA PRO A 167 -2.13 -10.67 11.47
C PRO A 167 -2.03 -11.01 12.96
N LYS A 168 -0.83 -11.28 13.47
CA LYS A 168 -0.62 -11.55 14.90
C LYS A 168 -1.12 -10.40 15.76
N TYR A 169 -0.68 -9.19 15.49
CA TYR A 169 -1.08 -7.99 16.26
C TYR A 169 -2.51 -7.56 15.93
N ALA A 170 -2.91 -7.66 14.65
CA ALA A 170 -4.26 -7.33 14.22
C ALA A 170 -5.32 -8.18 14.95
N ASN A 171 -5.09 -9.47 15.11
CA ASN A 171 -6.02 -10.37 15.81
C ASN A 171 -6.13 -10.04 17.31
N GLU A 172 -5.02 -9.69 17.98
CA GLU A 172 -5.04 -9.27 19.37
C GLU A 172 -5.83 -7.97 19.57
N ILE A 173 -5.67 -7.00 18.66
CA ILE A 173 -6.42 -5.74 18.67
C ILE A 173 -7.92 -6.01 18.39
N THR A 174 -8.23 -6.84 17.39
CA THR A 174 -9.60 -7.24 17.06
C THR A 174 -10.31 -7.85 18.27
N ALA A 175 -9.63 -8.74 19.00
CA ALA A 175 -10.20 -9.36 20.20
C ALA A 175 -10.52 -8.34 21.32
N GLU A 176 -9.85 -7.20 21.34
CA GLU A 176 -10.22 -6.09 22.26
C GLU A 176 -11.39 -5.27 21.72
N ILE A 177 -11.45 -5.02 20.41
CA ILE A 177 -12.54 -4.27 19.76
C ILE A 177 -13.89 -5.02 19.90
N GLU A 178 -13.89 -6.34 19.71
CA GLU A 178 -15.10 -7.17 19.75
C GLU A 178 -15.81 -7.18 21.12
N LYS A 179 -15.10 -6.82 22.20
CA LYS A 179 -15.67 -6.73 23.55
C LYS A 179 -16.45 -5.45 23.79
N LEU A 180 -16.35 -4.45 22.88
CA LEU A 180 -16.81 -3.10 23.11
C LEU A 180 -18.13 -2.81 22.41
N ASN A 181 -19.02 -2.08 23.10
CA ASN A 181 -20.21 -1.47 22.52
C ASN A 181 -19.85 -0.12 21.87
N TYR A 182 -20.54 0.25 20.80
CA TYR A 182 -20.29 1.48 20.04
C TYR A 182 -20.49 2.78 20.85
N PHE A 183 -21.40 2.79 21.81
CA PHE A 183 -21.89 4.01 22.45
C PHE A 183 -21.47 4.17 23.92
N LYS A 184 -21.06 3.08 24.58
CA LYS A 184 -20.88 3.07 26.05
C LYS A 184 -19.44 2.90 26.50
N ASP A 185 -18.59 2.25 25.70
CA ASP A 185 -17.30 1.77 26.19
C ASP A 185 -16.11 2.62 25.75
N SER A 186 -16.28 3.48 24.73
CA SER A 186 -15.24 4.41 24.32
C SER A 186 -15.15 5.61 25.24
N LYS A 187 -14.00 5.80 25.88
CA LYS A 187 -13.69 7.00 26.66
C LYS A 187 -13.25 8.10 25.72
N ILE A 188 -13.75 9.31 25.92
CA ILE A 188 -13.44 10.46 25.08
C ILE A 188 -13.21 11.69 25.96
N ILE A 189 -12.12 12.43 25.70
CA ILE A 189 -11.86 13.74 26.26
C ILE A 189 -11.95 14.80 25.15
N PRO A 190 -12.49 16.01 25.39
CA PRO A 190 -12.52 17.07 24.40
C PRO A 190 -11.12 17.38 23.85
N PHE A 191 -11.00 17.61 22.54
CA PHE A 191 -9.73 17.79 21.85
C PHE A 191 -8.91 18.95 22.45
N GLU A 192 -9.54 20.11 22.67
CA GLU A 192 -8.90 21.29 23.24
C GLU A 192 -8.41 21.08 24.69
N GLU A 193 -9.14 20.26 25.45
CA GLU A 193 -8.71 19.86 26.78
C GLU A 193 -7.49 18.95 26.75
N ALA A 194 -7.48 18.00 25.83
CA ALA A 194 -6.35 17.09 25.64
C ALA A 194 -5.08 17.80 25.17
N LEU A 195 -5.22 18.82 24.30
CA LEU A 195 -4.11 19.71 23.92
C LEU A 195 -3.60 20.52 25.13
N LYS A 196 -4.50 21.14 25.90
CA LYS A 196 -4.12 21.93 27.07
C LYS A 196 -3.42 21.12 28.16
N ASN A 197 -3.80 19.84 28.29
CA ASN A 197 -3.23 18.91 29.26
C ASN A 197 -1.99 18.16 28.69
N GLU A 198 -1.49 18.57 27.52
CA GLU A 198 -0.32 17.99 26.84
C GLU A 198 -0.44 16.48 26.55
N LYS A 199 -1.68 15.94 26.53
CA LYS A 199 -1.97 14.58 26.12
C LYS A 199 -1.93 14.40 24.60
N ILE A 200 -2.19 15.48 23.86
CA ILE A 200 -2.02 15.59 22.42
C ILE A 200 -0.97 16.65 22.13
N SER A 201 0.06 16.29 21.38
CA SER A 201 1.08 17.19 20.83
C SER A 201 0.95 17.24 19.31
N LEU A 202 1.03 18.43 18.72
CA LEU A 202 0.97 18.57 17.27
C LEU A 202 2.36 18.43 16.66
N LEU A 203 2.46 17.60 15.61
CA LEU A 203 3.67 17.46 14.78
C LEU A 203 3.55 18.40 13.58
N SER A 204 4.52 19.30 13.45
CA SER A 204 4.56 20.32 12.41
C SER A 204 5.77 20.16 11.48
N GLU A 205 6.29 21.27 10.94
CA GLU A 205 7.37 21.33 9.93
C GLU A 205 8.65 20.56 10.30
N GLU A 206 8.99 20.45 11.57
CA GLU A 206 10.25 19.83 12.00
C GLU A 206 10.35 18.36 11.55
N ILE A 207 9.32 17.56 11.78
CA ILE A 207 9.34 16.14 11.41
C ILE A 207 9.33 15.94 9.89
N PHE A 208 8.70 16.87 9.13
CA PHE A 208 8.77 16.86 7.66
C PHE A 208 10.19 17.13 7.16
N ASN A 209 10.89 18.09 7.78
CA ASN A 209 12.27 18.41 7.43
C ASN A 209 13.22 17.27 7.82
N ASP A 210 13.08 16.71 9.02
CA ASP A 210 13.86 15.54 9.46
C ASP A 210 13.76 14.38 8.48
N TYR A 211 12.54 14.13 7.98
CA TYR A 211 12.31 13.08 6.98
C TYR A 211 12.98 13.41 5.64
N LEU A 212 12.87 14.64 5.16
CA LEU A 212 13.55 15.07 3.92
C LEU A 212 15.07 15.04 4.07
N ASP A 213 15.61 15.42 5.21
CA ASP A 213 17.05 15.39 5.49
C ASP A 213 17.60 13.96 5.49
N GLU A 214 16.85 13.01 6.06
CA GLU A 214 17.21 11.58 6.05
C GLU A 214 17.25 11.02 4.62
N ILE A 215 16.22 11.29 3.82
CA ILE A 215 16.15 10.85 2.42
C ILE A 215 17.24 11.52 1.59
N GLU A 216 17.42 12.85 1.71
CA GLU A 216 18.44 13.58 0.97
C GLU A 216 19.85 13.06 1.30
N GLY A 217 20.12 12.81 2.59
CA GLY A 217 21.40 12.24 3.04
C GLY A 217 21.70 10.90 2.37
N TYR A 218 20.70 10.00 2.34
CA TYR A 218 20.83 8.72 1.66
C TYR A 218 21.09 8.88 0.15
N LEU A 219 20.30 9.71 -0.54
CA LEU A 219 20.41 9.90 -1.99
C LEU A 219 21.75 10.54 -2.39
N ARG A 220 22.23 11.52 -1.62
CA ARG A 220 23.56 12.11 -1.85
C ARG A 220 24.68 11.10 -1.61
N GLY A 221 24.52 10.20 -0.64
CA GLY A 221 25.44 9.10 -0.39
C GLY A 221 25.58 8.11 -1.55
N LEU A 222 24.58 8.03 -2.44
CA LEU A 222 24.66 7.22 -3.66
C LEU A 222 25.55 7.84 -4.75
N ASN A 223 25.96 9.11 -4.63
CA ASN A 223 26.74 9.86 -5.63
C ASN A 223 26.19 9.77 -7.07
N ALA A 224 24.88 9.64 -7.21
CA ALA A 224 24.21 9.40 -8.49
C ALA A 224 23.62 10.68 -9.11
N LEU A 225 23.84 11.85 -8.50
CA LEU A 225 23.32 13.12 -8.99
C LEU A 225 24.08 13.57 -10.24
N MET A 226 23.32 13.85 -11.31
CA MET A 226 23.84 14.34 -12.59
C MET A 226 23.48 15.81 -12.79
N ASP A 227 24.30 16.53 -13.58
CA ASP A 227 24.02 17.92 -13.97
C ASP A 227 22.84 18.01 -14.95
N ILE A 228 22.73 17.03 -15.85
CA ILE A 228 21.63 16.95 -16.82
C ILE A 228 20.43 16.28 -16.15
N LYS A 229 19.31 16.98 -16.10
CA LYS A 229 18.08 16.51 -15.46
C LYS A 229 16.90 16.66 -16.40
N PRO A 230 15.96 15.69 -16.41
CA PRO A 230 14.71 15.84 -17.13
C PRO A 230 13.83 16.91 -16.46
N ILE A 231 13.04 17.63 -17.23
CA ILE A 231 11.89 18.38 -16.72
C ILE A 231 10.86 17.36 -16.25
N ILE A 232 10.29 17.58 -15.07
CA ILE A 232 9.33 16.70 -14.44
C ILE A 232 7.96 17.35 -14.37
N VAL A 233 6.90 16.62 -14.74
CA VAL A 233 5.53 16.97 -14.36
C VAL A 233 5.10 16.03 -13.22
N TYR A 234 4.56 16.62 -12.16
CA TYR A 234 4.11 15.86 -11.00
C TYR A 234 2.65 16.14 -10.66
N THR A 235 1.90 15.09 -10.37
CA THR A 235 0.57 15.16 -9.75
C THR A 235 0.52 14.31 -8.48
N PRO A 236 0.09 14.90 -7.35
CA PRO A 236 -0.17 14.16 -6.12
C PRO A 236 -1.52 13.42 -6.13
N LEU A 237 -2.31 13.49 -7.21
CA LEU A 237 -3.70 13.01 -7.27
C LEU A 237 -4.51 13.46 -6.04
N TYR A 238 -4.41 14.75 -5.70
CA TYR A 238 -4.99 15.41 -4.51
C TYR A 238 -4.40 14.93 -3.16
N GLY A 239 -3.35 14.11 -3.15
CA GLY A 239 -2.84 13.39 -2.00
C GLY A 239 -1.87 14.15 -1.11
N ALA A 240 -1.49 13.49 -0.01
CA ALA A 240 -0.66 14.04 1.07
C ALA A 240 0.85 14.13 0.74
N ALA A 241 1.30 13.53 -0.38
CA ALA A 241 2.73 13.50 -0.73
C ALA A 241 3.23 14.79 -1.40
N LEU A 242 2.35 15.73 -1.81
CA LEU A 242 2.71 16.93 -2.57
C LEU A 242 3.94 17.64 -2.01
N LYS A 243 3.88 18.02 -0.75
CA LYS A 243 4.92 18.81 -0.07
C LYS A 243 6.28 18.09 -0.04
N LEU A 244 6.27 16.79 0.23
CA LEU A 244 7.50 16.03 0.39
C LEU A 244 8.13 15.66 -0.96
N VAL A 245 7.33 15.28 -1.96
CA VAL A 245 7.84 15.00 -3.31
C VAL A 245 8.42 16.26 -3.93
N THR A 246 7.70 17.39 -3.89
CA THR A 246 8.23 18.66 -4.40
C THR A 246 9.45 19.12 -3.61
N GLY A 247 9.45 18.94 -2.29
CA GLY A 247 10.55 19.29 -1.41
C GLY A 247 11.83 18.53 -1.76
N ILE A 248 11.76 17.19 -1.86
CA ILE A 248 12.95 16.39 -2.18
C ILE A 248 13.46 16.66 -3.60
N LEU A 249 12.58 16.73 -4.60
CA LEU A 249 12.98 17.00 -5.97
C LEU A 249 13.62 18.39 -6.13
N SER A 250 13.09 19.42 -5.44
CA SER A 250 13.67 20.75 -5.38
C SER A 250 15.07 20.77 -4.73
N ARG A 251 15.23 20.08 -3.59
CA ARG A 251 16.54 19.94 -2.90
C ARG A 251 17.59 19.26 -3.77
N LEU A 252 17.14 18.34 -4.66
CA LEU A 252 18.01 17.68 -5.64
C LEU A 252 18.19 18.49 -6.92
N GLY A 253 17.55 19.66 -7.05
CA GLY A 253 17.69 20.59 -8.17
C GLY A 253 16.93 20.18 -9.44
N PHE A 254 15.84 19.44 -9.33
CA PHE A 254 14.95 19.15 -10.46
C PHE A 254 13.98 20.30 -10.71
N GLU A 255 13.68 20.58 -11.99
CA GLU A 255 12.60 21.47 -12.39
C GLU A 255 11.29 20.67 -12.43
N VAL A 256 10.32 21.09 -11.61
CA VAL A 256 9.04 20.38 -11.43
C VAL A 256 7.88 21.29 -11.77
N PHE A 257 7.03 20.85 -12.69
CA PHE A 257 5.74 21.47 -13.01
C PHE A 257 4.61 20.66 -12.39
N LEU A 258 3.74 21.34 -11.64
CA LEU A 258 2.59 20.70 -10.99
C LEU A 258 1.37 20.68 -11.90
N VAL A 259 0.54 19.67 -11.70
CA VAL A 259 -0.85 19.66 -12.18
C VAL A 259 -1.68 20.41 -11.14
N GLU A 260 -1.87 21.71 -11.39
CA GLU A 260 -2.48 22.64 -10.41
C GLU A 260 -3.89 22.19 -9.98
N GLU A 261 -4.67 21.62 -10.89
CA GLU A 261 -6.03 21.12 -10.65
C GLU A 261 -6.06 19.99 -9.62
N GLN A 262 -4.96 19.22 -9.50
CA GLN A 262 -4.85 18.06 -8.62
C GLN A 262 -3.90 18.29 -7.42
N SER A 263 -3.37 19.50 -7.28
CA SER A 263 -2.40 19.88 -6.25
C SER A 263 -3.04 20.48 -5.00
N LYS A 264 -4.32 20.80 -5.04
CA LYS A 264 -5.08 21.27 -3.87
C LYS A 264 -5.89 20.12 -3.29
N PRO A 265 -6.01 20.00 -1.98
CA PRO A 265 -6.85 18.97 -1.36
C PRO A 265 -8.30 19.05 -1.89
N ASP A 266 -8.78 17.93 -2.40
CA ASP A 266 -10.16 17.73 -2.82
C ASP A 266 -10.60 16.32 -2.47
N SER A 267 -11.43 16.21 -1.45
CA SER A 267 -11.88 14.92 -0.92
C SER A 267 -12.80 14.13 -1.85
N ASN A 268 -13.30 14.78 -2.93
CA ASN A 268 -14.11 14.13 -3.96
C ASN A 268 -13.26 13.60 -5.12
N PHE A 269 -11.97 13.96 -5.18
CA PHE A 269 -11.08 13.64 -6.31
C PHE A 269 -11.71 14.01 -7.67
N SER A 270 -12.25 15.23 -7.79
CA SER A 270 -13.23 15.65 -8.80
C SER A 270 -12.80 15.43 -10.26
N THR A 271 -11.50 15.35 -10.56
CA THR A 271 -11.00 15.08 -11.92
C THR A 271 -10.72 13.59 -12.17
N LEU A 272 -10.98 12.71 -11.19
CA LEU A 272 -10.58 11.31 -11.23
C LEU A 272 -11.78 10.39 -10.94
N LYS A 273 -11.81 9.23 -11.56
CA LYS A 273 -12.69 8.13 -11.12
C LYS A 273 -12.17 7.47 -9.84
N VAL A 274 -10.87 7.19 -9.85
CA VAL A 274 -10.12 6.66 -8.70
C VAL A 274 -8.74 7.32 -8.68
N PRO A 275 -8.22 7.71 -7.52
CA PRO A 275 -6.90 8.33 -7.41
C PRO A 275 -5.80 7.27 -7.35
N ASN A 276 -5.67 6.45 -8.39
CA ASN A 276 -4.75 5.32 -8.44
C ASN A 276 -3.70 5.52 -9.54
N PRO A 277 -2.40 5.62 -9.23
CA PRO A 277 -1.33 5.76 -10.21
C PRO A 277 -1.09 4.51 -11.08
N GLU A 278 -1.79 3.42 -10.85
CA GLU A 278 -1.83 2.26 -11.75
C GLU A 278 -2.77 2.50 -12.96
N GLU A 279 -3.72 3.46 -12.83
CA GLU A 279 -4.72 3.74 -13.83
C GLU A 279 -4.24 4.80 -14.83
N LYS A 280 -4.29 4.49 -16.12
CA LYS A 280 -3.91 5.45 -17.19
C LYS A 280 -4.73 6.74 -17.15
N SER A 281 -6.00 6.66 -16.78
CA SER A 281 -6.90 7.80 -16.65
C SER A 281 -6.46 8.81 -15.58
N ALA A 282 -5.72 8.37 -14.55
CA ALA A 282 -5.19 9.26 -13.52
C ALA A 282 -4.14 10.24 -14.05
N PHE A 283 -3.52 9.93 -15.19
CA PHE A 283 -2.45 10.74 -15.79
C PHE A 283 -2.91 11.71 -16.88
N GLU A 284 -4.20 11.76 -17.24
CA GLU A 284 -4.68 12.56 -18.38
C GLU A 284 -4.26 14.04 -18.30
N LEU A 285 -4.46 14.69 -17.15
CA LEU A 285 -4.06 16.08 -16.94
C LEU A 285 -2.54 16.25 -16.91
N ALA A 286 -1.84 15.32 -16.26
CA ALA A 286 -0.39 15.33 -16.17
C ALA A 286 0.26 15.16 -17.56
N LEU A 287 -0.26 14.27 -18.40
CA LEU A 287 0.24 14.07 -19.76
C LEU A 287 -0.06 15.27 -20.66
N LYS A 288 -1.21 15.94 -20.48
CA LYS A 288 -1.50 17.20 -21.18
C LYS A 288 -0.46 18.25 -20.79
N LYS A 289 -0.22 18.46 -19.51
CA LYS A 289 0.78 19.41 -19.00
C LYS A 289 2.19 19.05 -19.48
N ALA A 290 2.53 17.76 -19.47
CA ALA A 290 3.84 17.28 -19.91
C ALA A 290 4.14 17.60 -21.38
N LYS A 291 3.14 17.50 -22.27
CA LYS A 291 3.27 17.90 -23.67
C LYS A 291 3.50 19.40 -23.82
N GLU A 292 2.84 20.24 -23.01
CA GLU A 292 2.97 21.69 -23.02
C GLU A 292 4.41 22.12 -22.64
N VAL A 293 4.96 21.54 -21.57
CA VAL A 293 6.29 21.89 -21.04
C VAL A 293 7.41 21.01 -21.61
N LYS A 294 7.10 20.05 -22.48
CA LYS A 294 8.03 19.07 -23.03
C LYS A 294 8.79 18.28 -21.93
N ALA A 295 8.07 17.86 -20.92
CA ALA A 295 8.63 17.11 -19.82
C ALA A 295 9.26 15.79 -20.29
N GLY A 296 10.40 15.43 -19.72
CA GLY A 296 11.05 14.14 -19.92
C GLY A 296 10.44 13.03 -19.06
N LEU A 297 9.86 13.41 -17.91
CA LEU A 297 9.32 12.47 -16.92
C LEU A 297 8.00 13.00 -16.34
N VAL A 298 7.04 12.11 -16.12
CA VAL A 298 5.76 12.40 -15.45
C VAL A 298 5.62 11.48 -14.27
N LEU A 299 5.29 12.02 -13.11
CA LEU A 299 5.12 11.29 -11.85
C LEU A 299 3.71 11.49 -11.30
N ALA A 300 3.11 10.43 -10.76
CA ALA A 300 1.86 10.51 -10.00
C ALA A 300 1.94 9.65 -8.75
N THR A 301 1.52 10.20 -7.59
CA THR A 301 1.43 9.46 -6.33
C THR A 301 -0.03 9.30 -5.90
N ASP A 302 -0.35 8.21 -5.19
CA ASP A 302 -1.68 8.02 -4.62
C ASP A 302 -1.93 8.93 -3.39
N PRO A 303 -3.18 9.01 -2.87
CA PRO A 303 -3.54 9.96 -1.82
C PRO A 303 -2.75 9.83 -0.52
N ASP A 304 -2.35 8.65 -0.10
CA ASP A 304 -1.54 8.47 1.10
C ASP A 304 -0.03 8.35 0.82
N GLY A 305 0.38 8.58 -0.44
CA GLY A 305 1.78 8.77 -0.82
C GLY A 305 2.65 7.53 -0.66
N ASP A 306 2.07 6.35 -0.75
CA ASP A 306 2.79 5.09 -0.64
C ASP A 306 3.05 4.42 -2.00
N ARG A 307 2.39 4.86 -3.08
CA ARG A 307 2.57 4.36 -4.45
C ARG A 307 2.92 5.46 -5.43
N ILE A 308 3.69 5.10 -6.46
CA ILE A 308 4.06 6.02 -7.55
C ILE A 308 4.02 5.34 -8.90
N GLY A 309 3.31 5.94 -9.85
CA GLY A 309 3.34 5.58 -11.27
C GLY A 309 4.08 6.63 -12.08
N ILE A 310 4.59 6.23 -13.23
CA ILE A 310 5.43 7.09 -14.07
C ILE A 310 5.12 6.97 -15.56
N TYR A 311 5.39 8.06 -16.30
CA TYR A 311 5.52 8.06 -17.75
C TYR A 311 6.84 8.73 -18.16
N GLU A 312 7.46 8.21 -19.19
CA GLU A 312 8.64 8.77 -19.85
C GLU A 312 8.30 9.30 -21.23
N ASN A 313 8.91 10.40 -21.62
CA ASN A 313 8.86 10.87 -23.00
C ASN A 313 9.86 10.05 -23.86
N TYR A 314 9.33 9.15 -24.66
CA TYR A 314 10.09 8.36 -25.62
C TYR A 314 9.79 8.83 -27.04
N ASN A 315 10.75 9.55 -27.65
CA ASN A 315 10.64 10.09 -29.02
C ASN A 315 9.36 10.92 -29.28
N GLY A 316 8.87 11.67 -28.29
CA GLY A 316 7.68 12.52 -28.39
C GLY A 316 6.38 11.86 -27.96
N GLU A 317 6.40 10.56 -27.70
CA GLU A 317 5.29 9.82 -27.11
C GLU A 317 5.54 9.52 -25.63
N TYR A 318 4.47 9.55 -24.82
CA TYR A 318 4.57 9.21 -23.41
C TYR A 318 4.20 7.76 -23.18
N ILE A 319 5.16 6.98 -22.68
CA ILE A 319 4.99 5.56 -22.36
C ILE A 319 5.11 5.33 -20.86
N THR A 320 4.35 4.37 -20.33
CA THR A 320 4.35 4.01 -18.90
C THR A 320 5.05 2.67 -18.68
N PHE A 321 5.38 2.42 -17.42
CA PHE A 321 6.00 1.18 -16.95
C PHE A 321 5.14 0.53 -15.87
N THR A 322 5.15 -0.79 -15.80
CA THR A 322 4.51 -1.51 -14.69
C THR A 322 5.32 -1.35 -13.40
N GLY A 323 4.68 -1.61 -12.25
CA GLY A 323 5.38 -1.60 -10.97
C GLY A 323 6.58 -2.55 -10.94
N ASN A 324 6.46 -3.71 -11.57
CA ASN A 324 7.56 -4.66 -11.74
C ASN A 324 8.72 -4.09 -12.56
N GLN A 325 8.42 -3.46 -13.70
CA GLN A 325 9.45 -2.88 -14.57
C GLN A 325 10.24 -1.77 -13.88
N VAL A 326 9.55 -0.88 -13.15
CA VAL A 326 10.21 0.16 -12.34
C VAL A 326 11.04 -0.47 -11.22
N GLY A 327 10.49 -1.48 -10.52
CA GLY A 327 11.19 -2.19 -9.46
C GLY A 327 12.47 -2.88 -9.94
N VAL A 328 12.45 -3.50 -11.11
CA VAL A 328 13.62 -4.12 -11.77
C VAL A 328 14.68 -3.06 -12.09
N MET A 329 14.28 -1.95 -12.74
CA MET A 329 15.21 -0.87 -13.08
C MET A 329 15.84 -0.25 -11.82
N LEU A 330 15.05 0.03 -10.78
CA LEU A 330 15.55 0.56 -9.51
C LEU A 330 16.47 -0.44 -8.78
N THR A 331 16.14 -1.73 -8.79
CA THR A 331 17.00 -2.77 -8.22
C THR A 331 18.37 -2.75 -8.88
N HIS A 332 18.43 -2.85 -10.21
CA HIS A 332 19.70 -2.86 -10.95
C HIS A 332 20.45 -1.54 -10.76
N PHE A 333 19.75 -0.39 -10.84
CA PHE A 333 20.35 0.92 -10.65
C PHE A 333 21.02 1.05 -9.26
N LEU A 334 20.33 0.71 -8.19
CA LEU A 334 20.86 0.76 -6.83
C LEU A 334 22.06 -0.17 -6.66
N LEU A 335 21.97 -1.41 -7.13
CA LEU A 335 23.07 -2.37 -7.04
C LEU A 335 24.31 -1.90 -7.82
N CYS A 336 24.13 -1.28 -8.99
CA CYS A 336 25.23 -0.63 -9.72
C CYS A 336 25.87 0.48 -8.87
N LYS A 337 25.09 1.37 -8.27
CA LYS A 337 25.62 2.45 -7.43
C LYS A 337 26.39 1.90 -6.24
N PHE A 338 25.84 0.93 -5.54
CA PHE A 338 26.54 0.31 -4.41
C PHE A 338 27.84 -0.39 -4.84
N ARG A 339 27.87 -1.01 -6.01
CA ARG A 339 29.10 -1.64 -6.58
C ARG A 339 30.14 -0.61 -7.00
N GLU A 340 29.73 0.47 -7.69
CA GLU A 340 30.63 1.57 -8.13
C GLU A 340 31.40 2.17 -6.96
N TYR A 341 30.78 2.30 -5.78
CA TYR A 341 31.41 2.84 -4.58
C TYR A 341 31.97 1.77 -3.63
N SER A 342 32.13 0.53 -4.12
CA SER A 342 32.68 -0.62 -3.36
C SER A 342 31.99 -0.81 -2.01
N SER A 343 30.69 -0.50 -1.94
CA SER A 343 29.91 -0.52 -0.71
C SER A 343 29.00 -1.75 -0.57
N LEU A 344 28.94 -2.66 -1.57
CA LEU A 344 28.24 -3.95 -1.42
C LEU A 344 28.95 -4.83 -0.40
N LYS A 345 28.17 -5.49 0.45
CA LYS A 345 28.64 -6.34 1.55
C LYS A 345 27.99 -7.72 1.48
N VAL A 346 28.70 -8.72 1.98
CA VAL A 346 28.09 -10.02 2.24
C VAL A 346 26.95 -9.85 3.23
N GLY A 347 25.77 -10.37 2.88
CA GLY A 347 24.56 -10.21 3.68
C GLY A 347 23.65 -9.07 3.24
N ASP A 348 24.02 -8.29 2.21
CA ASP A 348 23.09 -7.37 1.58
C ASP A 348 21.92 -8.13 0.94
N TYR A 349 20.72 -7.58 1.07
CA TYR A 349 19.52 -8.24 0.56
C TYR A 349 18.49 -7.24 0.00
N ILE A 350 17.71 -7.73 -0.95
CA ILE A 350 16.48 -7.09 -1.43
C ILE A 350 15.28 -7.95 -1.04
N VAL A 351 14.10 -7.35 -0.98
CA VAL A 351 12.86 -8.04 -0.63
C VAL A 351 11.79 -7.81 -1.69
N LYS A 352 11.13 -8.88 -2.11
CA LYS A 352 9.96 -8.81 -2.99
C LYS A 352 8.83 -9.71 -2.48
N THR A 353 7.62 -9.54 -3.00
CA THR A 353 6.55 -10.48 -2.72
C THR A 353 6.60 -11.68 -3.66
N ILE A 354 5.93 -12.78 -3.30
CA ILE A 354 5.83 -13.98 -4.15
C ILE A 354 5.18 -13.72 -5.51
N VAL A 355 4.37 -12.65 -5.62
CA VAL A 355 3.67 -12.24 -6.86
C VAL A 355 4.40 -11.15 -7.65
N THR A 356 5.53 -10.67 -7.13
CA THR A 356 6.41 -9.70 -7.79
C THR A 356 7.39 -10.42 -8.70
N THR A 357 7.84 -9.79 -9.78
CA THR A 357 8.67 -10.38 -10.83
C THR A 357 9.93 -11.10 -10.31
N ASP A 358 10.24 -12.24 -10.91
CA ASP A 358 11.46 -13.00 -10.61
C ASP A 358 12.71 -12.48 -11.37
N MET A 359 12.57 -11.51 -12.27
CA MET A 359 13.70 -10.90 -13.01
C MET A 359 14.78 -10.31 -12.09
N VAL A 360 14.39 -9.92 -10.86
CA VAL A 360 15.37 -9.42 -9.88
C VAL A 360 16.32 -10.49 -9.34
N LYS A 361 16.00 -11.78 -9.46
CA LYS A 361 16.84 -12.88 -8.96
C LYS A 361 18.19 -12.95 -9.73
N PRO A 362 18.21 -13.10 -11.07
CA PRO A 362 19.48 -13.11 -11.81
C PRO A 362 20.23 -11.77 -11.70
N ILE A 363 19.52 -10.64 -11.55
CA ILE A 363 20.17 -9.35 -11.28
C ILE A 363 20.90 -9.41 -9.93
N ALA A 364 20.22 -9.75 -8.86
CA ALA A 364 20.81 -9.79 -7.53
C ALA A 364 21.96 -10.79 -7.43
N GLU A 365 21.85 -11.94 -8.09
CA GLU A 365 22.89 -12.97 -8.17
C GLU A 365 24.19 -12.42 -8.77
N GLU A 366 24.13 -11.65 -9.88
CA GLU A 366 25.31 -11.01 -10.48
C GLU A 366 26.05 -10.08 -9.49
N PHE A 367 25.32 -9.46 -8.57
CA PHE A 367 25.88 -8.56 -7.56
C PHE A 367 26.22 -9.24 -6.24
N GLY A 368 25.96 -10.53 -6.08
CA GLY A 368 26.16 -11.27 -4.83
C GLY A 368 25.20 -10.85 -3.71
N VAL A 369 24.01 -10.38 -4.08
CA VAL A 369 22.97 -9.91 -3.15
C VAL A 369 21.85 -10.95 -3.05
N THR A 370 21.33 -11.17 -1.85
CA THR A 370 20.26 -12.14 -1.62
C THR A 370 18.89 -11.55 -1.96
N VAL A 371 18.01 -12.35 -2.57
CA VAL A 371 16.59 -12.01 -2.75
C VAL A 371 15.77 -12.74 -1.70
N GLU A 372 15.08 -11.98 -0.87
CA GLU A 372 14.12 -12.49 0.13
C GLU A 372 12.70 -12.37 -0.42
N GLU A 373 11.87 -13.38 -0.18
CA GLU A 373 10.47 -13.37 -0.60
C GLU A 373 9.53 -13.28 0.61
N THR A 374 8.39 -12.61 0.41
CA THR A 374 7.32 -12.50 1.42
C THR A 374 5.95 -12.73 0.77
N LEU A 375 4.92 -12.93 1.58
CA LEU A 375 3.54 -12.85 1.09
C LEU A 375 3.23 -11.43 0.59
N THR A 376 2.14 -11.29 -0.19
CA THR A 376 1.64 -10.00 -0.68
C THR A 376 1.25 -9.08 0.48
N GLY A 377 1.74 -7.87 0.45
CA GLY A 377 1.52 -6.80 1.42
C GLY A 377 2.82 -6.32 2.05
N PHE A 378 3.08 -5.02 1.90
CA PHE A 378 4.36 -4.41 2.29
C PHE A 378 4.70 -4.57 3.78
N LYS A 379 3.67 -4.78 4.63
CA LYS A 379 3.86 -5.11 6.04
C LYS A 379 4.76 -6.34 6.27
N TYR A 380 4.75 -7.33 5.37
CA TYR A 380 5.64 -8.48 5.44
C TYR A 380 7.06 -8.14 5.01
N ILE A 381 7.21 -7.17 4.07
CA ILE A 381 8.52 -6.60 3.74
C ILE A 381 9.08 -5.85 4.96
N GLY A 382 8.27 -4.99 5.59
CA GLY A 382 8.65 -4.28 6.81
C GLY A 382 9.02 -5.22 7.96
N GLU A 383 8.22 -6.27 8.19
CA GLU A 383 8.51 -7.32 9.19
C GLU A 383 9.84 -8.05 8.88
N LYS A 384 10.12 -8.37 7.62
CA LYS A 384 11.38 -9.00 7.20
C LYS A 384 12.57 -8.07 7.45
N ILE A 385 12.45 -6.77 7.15
CA ILE A 385 13.48 -5.78 7.43
C ILE A 385 13.77 -5.73 8.94
N GLU A 386 12.74 -5.67 9.77
CA GLU A 386 12.91 -5.60 11.23
C GLU A 386 13.49 -6.91 11.80
N LYS A 387 13.10 -8.08 11.25
CA LYS A 387 13.69 -9.38 11.61
C LYS A 387 15.21 -9.41 11.41
N TYR A 388 15.72 -8.74 10.37
CA TYR A 388 17.15 -8.75 10.03
C TYR A 388 17.95 -7.56 10.58
N LYS A 389 17.32 -6.58 11.20
CA LYS A 389 17.94 -5.36 11.71
C LYS A 389 19.23 -5.58 12.54
N ASN A 390 19.25 -6.61 13.38
CA ASN A 390 20.37 -6.93 14.26
C ASN A 390 21.20 -8.14 13.79
N SER A 391 20.97 -8.62 12.57
CA SER A 391 21.64 -9.83 12.04
C SER A 391 22.97 -9.54 11.32
N GLY A 392 23.35 -8.27 11.18
CA GLY A 392 24.47 -7.82 10.34
C GLY A 392 24.15 -7.78 8.85
N ARG A 393 22.95 -8.16 8.44
CA ARG A 393 22.45 -8.03 7.06
C ARG A 393 21.96 -6.60 6.81
N ARG A 394 22.14 -6.09 5.57
CA ARG A 394 21.68 -4.76 5.20
C ARG A 394 20.59 -4.83 4.13
N PHE A 395 19.46 -4.20 4.41
CA PHE A 395 18.40 -3.96 3.45
C PHE A 395 18.84 -2.94 2.39
N ILE A 396 18.70 -3.28 1.12
CA ILE A 396 19.01 -2.38 0.00
C ILE A 396 17.72 -1.80 -0.59
N PHE A 397 16.77 -2.68 -0.93
CA PHE A 397 15.56 -2.29 -1.64
C PHE A 397 14.44 -3.33 -1.45
N GLY A 398 13.21 -2.86 -1.39
CA GLY A 398 12.03 -3.72 -1.39
C GLY A 398 10.91 -3.13 -2.25
N PHE A 399 10.12 -3.99 -2.90
CA PHE A 399 9.05 -3.53 -3.76
C PHE A 399 7.94 -4.55 -3.97
N GLU A 400 6.78 -4.04 -4.35
CA GLU A 400 5.61 -4.79 -4.79
C GLU A 400 5.26 -4.43 -6.24
N GLU A 401 4.65 -5.37 -6.97
CA GLU A 401 4.14 -5.17 -8.33
C GLU A 401 3.11 -4.04 -8.42
N SER A 402 2.48 -3.70 -7.29
CA SER A 402 1.46 -2.67 -7.14
C SER A 402 2.04 -1.27 -6.91
N TYR A 403 3.16 -0.96 -7.57
CA TYR A 403 3.78 0.39 -7.60
C TYR A 403 4.28 0.91 -6.24
N GLY A 404 4.55 0.02 -5.31
CA GLY A 404 5.09 0.34 -3.99
C GLY A 404 6.55 -0.03 -3.85
N TYR A 405 7.38 0.91 -3.41
CA TYR A 405 8.84 0.78 -3.33
C TYR A 405 9.35 1.33 -2.00
N LEU A 406 10.43 0.77 -1.49
CA LEU A 406 11.19 1.31 -0.37
C LEU A 406 12.68 1.08 -0.59
N ALA A 407 13.48 2.12 -0.40
CA ALA A 407 14.92 2.04 -0.28
C ALA A 407 15.35 2.71 1.05
N ASN A 408 16.53 2.36 1.56
CA ASN A 408 16.99 2.83 2.87
C ASN A 408 16.17 2.26 4.06
N ASP A 409 16.61 2.53 5.28
CA ASP A 409 16.07 1.99 6.54
C ASP A 409 15.25 3.01 7.34
N HIS A 410 14.79 4.11 6.71
CA HIS A 410 14.09 5.19 7.40
C HIS A 410 12.63 4.86 7.73
N ALA A 411 12.00 4.01 6.94
CA ALA A 411 10.59 3.59 7.07
C ALA A 411 10.44 2.07 7.00
N ARG A 412 9.22 1.57 7.22
CA ARG A 412 8.82 0.14 7.12
C ARG A 412 7.59 -0.06 6.26
N ASP A 413 7.23 0.94 5.49
CA ASP A 413 6.16 0.86 4.49
C ASP A 413 6.66 1.43 3.16
N LYS A 414 5.88 1.24 2.09
CA LYS A 414 6.12 1.81 0.77
C LYS A 414 6.28 3.33 0.87
N ASP A 415 7.18 3.87 0.09
CA ASP A 415 7.52 5.28 0.12
C ASP A 415 7.63 5.86 -1.30
N ALA A 416 6.57 6.54 -1.73
CA ALA A 416 6.53 7.19 -3.02
C ALA A 416 7.48 8.40 -3.11
N ILE A 417 7.88 8.98 -1.98
CA ILE A 417 8.77 10.16 -1.95
C ILE A 417 10.20 9.76 -2.33
N ILE A 418 10.76 8.75 -1.65
CA ILE A 418 12.09 8.25 -2.00
C ILE A 418 12.08 7.61 -3.39
N ALA A 419 11.00 6.94 -3.78
CA ALA A 419 10.85 6.35 -5.10
C ALA A 419 10.82 7.43 -6.20
N ALA A 420 10.10 8.56 -6.01
CA ALA A 420 10.09 9.68 -6.93
C ALA A 420 11.49 10.25 -7.14
N ALA A 421 12.23 10.42 -6.06
CA ALA A 421 13.61 10.90 -6.12
C ALA A 421 14.55 9.92 -6.85
N LEU A 422 14.50 8.63 -6.49
CA LEU A 422 15.33 7.59 -7.13
C LEU A 422 15.02 7.43 -8.62
N ILE A 423 13.75 7.43 -9.01
CA ILE A 423 13.33 7.37 -10.42
C ILE A 423 13.86 8.59 -11.18
N SER A 424 13.76 9.78 -10.59
CA SER A 424 14.24 11.01 -11.20
C SER A 424 15.76 11.04 -11.37
N ILE A 425 16.51 10.54 -10.37
CA ILE A 425 17.97 10.39 -10.44
C ILE A 425 18.35 9.34 -11.51
N MET A 426 17.67 8.20 -11.53
CA MET A 426 17.89 7.16 -12.54
C MET A 426 17.63 7.69 -13.96
N ALA A 427 16.54 8.44 -14.16
CA ALA A 427 16.25 9.07 -15.45
C ALA A 427 17.32 10.10 -15.85
N SER A 428 17.84 10.89 -14.89
CA SER A 428 18.98 11.80 -15.11
C SER A 428 20.23 11.06 -15.58
N GLU A 429 20.57 9.95 -14.94
CA GLU A 429 21.74 9.15 -15.31
C GLU A 429 21.57 8.54 -16.70
N MET A 430 20.39 8.01 -17.01
CA MET A 430 20.13 7.50 -18.36
C MET A 430 20.25 8.62 -19.41
N LEU A 431 19.68 9.79 -19.13
CA LEU A 431 19.78 10.95 -20.02
C LEU A 431 21.23 11.40 -20.22
N SER A 432 22.08 11.37 -19.18
CA SER A 432 23.51 11.66 -19.29
C SER A 432 24.25 10.66 -20.19
N LYS A 433 23.78 9.43 -20.26
CA LYS A 433 24.27 8.37 -21.15
C LYS A 433 23.60 8.38 -22.53
N ARG A 434 22.76 9.39 -22.81
CA ARG A 434 21.94 9.50 -24.03
C ARG A 434 21.01 8.30 -24.23
N LYS A 435 20.49 7.78 -23.14
CA LYS A 435 19.50 6.69 -23.10
C LYS A 435 18.22 7.15 -22.43
N THR A 436 17.14 6.43 -22.70
CA THR A 436 15.86 6.52 -22.03
C THR A 436 15.72 5.40 -21.00
N LEU A 437 14.71 5.48 -20.10
CA LEU A 437 14.37 4.37 -19.20
C LEU A 437 13.89 3.15 -19.98
N SER A 438 13.20 3.37 -21.11
CA SER A 438 12.74 2.30 -22.01
C SER A 438 13.90 1.53 -22.62
N GLU A 439 14.93 2.23 -23.09
CA GLU A 439 16.15 1.60 -23.60
C GLU A 439 16.92 0.89 -22.47
N TYR A 440 16.96 1.48 -21.29
CA TYR A 440 17.57 0.84 -20.12
C TYR A 440 16.85 -0.47 -19.75
N LEU A 441 15.51 -0.46 -19.70
CA LEU A 441 14.73 -1.67 -19.46
C LEU A 441 14.97 -2.73 -20.56
N LYS A 442 15.09 -2.31 -21.82
CA LYS A 442 15.42 -3.20 -22.93
C LYS A 442 16.77 -3.87 -22.73
N ASP A 443 17.81 -3.10 -22.38
CA ASP A 443 19.13 -3.66 -22.08
C ASP A 443 19.08 -4.71 -20.96
N LEU A 444 18.26 -4.45 -19.92
CA LEU A 444 18.08 -5.39 -18.81
C LEU A 444 17.39 -6.68 -19.26
N LYS A 445 16.34 -6.58 -20.08
CA LYS A 445 15.65 -7.74 -20.65
C LYS A 445 16.59 -8.57 -21.54
N GLU A 446 17.37 -7.92 -22.39
CA GLU A 446 18.35 -8.60 -23.27
C GLU A 446 19.42 -9.33 -22.43
N LYS A 447 19.82 -8.77 -21.30
CA LYS A 447 20.87 -9.34 -20.44
C LYS A 447 20.36 -10.45 -19.51
N TYR A 448 19.19 -10.26 -18.88
CA TYR A 448 18.71 -11.11 -17.79
C TYR A 448 17.51 -11.98 -18.14
N GLY A 449 16.94 -11.86 -19.34
CA GLY A 449 15.78 -12.61 -19.81
C GLY A 449 14.49 -11.77 -19.88
N TYR A 450 13.48 -12.32 -20.53
CA TYR A 450 12.20 -11.68 -20.79
C TYR A 450 11.13 -12.20 -19.81
N TYR A 451 11.09 -11.59 -18.64
CA TYR A 451 10.07 -11.90 -17.64
C TYR A 451 8.78 -11.17 -17.97
N GLY A 452 7.68 -11.91 -17.93
CA GLY A 452 6.34 -11.36 -18.16
C GLY A 452 5.44 -11.60 -16.96
N GLU A 453 4.54 -10.66 -16.70
CA GLU A 453 3.58 -10.76 -15.60
C GLU A 453 2.19 -10.36 -16.06
N LYS A 454 1.16 -11.04 -15.52
CA LYS A 454 -0.24 -10.67 -15.71
C LYS A 454 -1.06 -10.95 -14.47
N LEU A 455 -1.89 -9.96 -14.10
CA LEU A 455 -2.91 -10.10 -13.07
C LEU A 455 -4.28 -10.28 -13.73
N ILE A 456 -5.01 -11.32 -13.29
CA ILE A 456 -6.41 -11.55 -13.69
C ILE A 456 -7.24 -11.59 -12.43
N SER A 457 -8.35 -10.86 -12.43
CA SER A 457 -9.28 -10.81 -11.31
C SER A 457 -10.66 -11.28 -11.74
N PHE A 458 -11.29 -12.12 -10.92
CA PHE A 458 -12.69 -12.53 -11.09
C PHE A 458 -13.47 -12.08 -9.87
N GLU A 459 -14.60 -11.46 -10.12
CA GLU A 459 -15.58 -11.07 -9.11
C GLU A 459 -16.82 -11.94 -9.26
N PHE A 460 -17.34 -12.42 -8.14
CA PHE A 460 -18.52 -13.24 -8.09
C PHE A 460 -19.48 -12.65 -7.06
N GLU A 461 -20.78 -12.70 -7.32
CA GLU A 461 -21.77 -12.08 -6.45
C GLU A 461 -22.28 -13.05 -5.36
N GLY A 462 -22.50 -12.49 -4.17
CA GLY A 462 -23.23 -13.13 -3.09
C GLY A 462 -22.57 -14.40 -2.51
N PHE A 463 -23.38 -15.19 -1.81
CA PHE A 463 -22.96 -16.42 -1.13
C PHE A 463 -22.47 -17.51 -2.10
N GLU A 464 -23.13 -17.63 -3.25
CA GLU A 464 -22.72 -18.58 -4.30
C GLU A 464 -21.34 -18.23 -4.87
N GLY A 465 -21.05 -16.94 -4.98
CA GLY A 465 -19.73 -16.44 -5.38
C GLY A 465 -18.64 -16.86 -4.41
N ALA A 466 -18.86 -16.71 -3.12
CA ALA A 466 -17.91 -17.16 -2.10
C ALA A 466 -17.67 -18.67 -2.14
N GLN A 467 -18.74 -19.48 -2.35
CA GLN A 467 -18.61 -20.92 -2.52
C GLN A 467 -17.84 -21.29 -3.79
N LYS A 468 -18.03 -20.55 -4.90
CA LYS A 468 -17.30 -20.77 -6.14
C LYS A 468 -15.80 -20.49 -5.95
N ILE A 469 -15.43 -19.41 -5.26
CA ILE A 469 -14.03 -19.12 -4.91
C ILE A 469 -13.43 -20.29 -4.11
N ASN A 470 -14.13 -20.81 -3.12
CA ASN A 470 -13.68 -21.97 -2.34
C ASN A 470 -13.48 -23.22 -3.22
N ARG A 471 -14.37 -23.48 -4.19
CA ARG A 471 -14.19 -24.58 -5.15
C ARG A 471 -12.96 -24.40 -6.01
N ILE A 472 -12.75 -23.18 -6.53
CA ILE A 472 -11.57 -22.81 -7.33
C ILE A 472 -10.27 -23.06 -6.52
N MET A 473 -10.17 -22.54 -5.30
CA MET A 473 -9.01 -22.74 -4.45
C MET A 473 -8.77 -24.20 -4.10
N ASN A 474 -9.85 -24.96 -3.85
CA ASN A 474 -9.76 -26.41 -3.64
C ASN A 474 -9.29 -27.19 -4.88
N LYS A 475 -9.70 -26.75 -6.08
CA LYS A 475 -9.22 -27.35 -7.35
C LYS A 475 -7.72 -27.11 -7.51
N MET A 476 -7.24 -25.88 -7.27
CA MET A 476 -5.81 -25.57 -7.29
C MET A 476 -5.00 -26.42 -6.30
N ARG A 477 -5.55 -26.73 -5.11
CA ARG A 477 -4.89 -27.53 -4.07
C ARG A 477 -4.84 -29.01 -4.35
N LYS A 478 -5.95 -29.57 -4.86
CA LYS A 478 -6.15 -31.03 -4.94
C LYS A 478 -5.98 -31.59 -6.35
N ASN A 479 -6.37 -30.83 -7.35
CA ASN A 479 -6.38 -31.23 -8.75
C ASN A 479 -5.90 -30.07 -9.66
N PRO A 480 -4.67 -29.54 -9.43
CA PRO A 480 -4.11 -28.49 -10.27
C PRO A 480 -3.89 -29.02 -11.71
N PRO A 481 -3.83 -28.15 -12.71
CA PRO A 481 -3.40 -28.53 -14.05
C PRO A 481 -2.01 -29.19 -13.99
N VAL A 482 -1.91 -30.42 -14.47
CA VAL A 482 -0.66 -31.18 -14.48
C VAL A 482 0.35 -30.62 -15.49
N LYS A 483 -0.17 -29.87 -16.49
CA LYS A 483 0.62 -29.16 -17.51
C LYS A 483 0.01 -27.78 -17.80
N ILE A 484 0.87 -26.82 -18.17
CA ILE A 484 0.50 -25.59 -18.87
C ILE A 484 1.36 -25.53 -20.11
N GLY A 485 0.75 -25.54 -21.31
CA GLY A 485 1.49 -25.73 -22.55
C GLY A 485 2.30 -27.03 -22.53
N GLU A 486 3.58 -26.93 -22.78
CA GLU A 486 4.52 -28.07 -22.75
C GLU A 486 5.12 -28.33 -21.35
N TYR A 487 4.90 -27.44 -20.37
CA TYR A 487 5.55 -27.46 -19.06
C TYR A 487 4.76 -28.27 -18.03
N ASP A 488 5.41 -29.28 -17.46
CA ASP A 488 4.85 -30.11 -16.38
C ASP A 488 4.83 -29.35 -15.05
N LEU A 489 3.82 -29.63 -14.20
CA LEU A 489 3.75 -29.13 -12.83
C LEU A 489 4.89 -29.74 -12.01
N LEU A 490 5.73 -28.88 -11.45
CA LEU A 490 6.88 -29.27 -10.62
C LEU A 490 6.51 -29.29 -9.14
N GLU A 491 5.78 -28.28 -8.69
CA GLU A 491 5.48 -28.11 -7.26
C GLU A 491 4.15 -27.37 -7.05
N THR A 492 3.44 -27.75 -5.99
CA THR A 492 2.27 -27.03 -5.47
C THR A 492 2.54 -26.58 -4.04
N LEU A 493 2.61 -25.26 -3.83
CA LEU A 493 2.79 -24.66 -2.52
C LEU A 493 1.43 -24.17 -1.99
N ASP A 494 1.00 -24.74 -0.88
CA ASP A 494 -0.23 -24.33 -0.19
C ASP A 494 0.11 -23.59 1.10
N TYR A 495 0.09 -22.27 1.05
CA TYR A 495 0.44 -21.41 2.19
C TYR A 495 -0.54 -21.52 3.37
N LEU A 496 -1.74 -22.08 3.15
CA LEU A 496 -2.70 -22.36 4.23
C LEU A 496 -2.20 -23.42 5.21
N LYS A 497 -1.41 -24.38 4.71
CA LYS A 497 -0.77 -25.42 5.54
C LYS A 497 0.38 -24.89 6.40
N GLY A 498 0.89 -23.72 6.06
CA GLY A 498 2.13 -23.15 6.59
C GLY A 498 3.34 -23.66 5.81
N ILE A 499 4.12 -22.73 5.32
CA ILE A 499 5.41 -22.96 4.66
C ILE A 499 6.46 -22.29 5.53
N GLU A 500 7.61 -22.93 5.70
CA GLU A 500 8.71 -22.38 6.49
C GLU A 500 9.00 -20.93 6.08
N GLU A 501 9.09 -20.05 7.06
CA GLU A 501 9.26 -18.58 6.93
C GLU A 501 8.03 -17.77 6.50
N PHE A 502 6.94 -18.37 6.02
CA PHE A 502 5.73 -17.64 5.62
C PHE A 502 4.61 -17.83 6.65
N PRO A 503 3.85 -16.78 7.01
CA PRO A 503 2.65 -16.94 7.81
C PRO A 503 1.57 -17.71 7.02
N LYS A 504 0.67 -18.41 7.73
CA LYS A 504 -0.46 -19.08 7.09
C LYS A 504 -1.33 -18.07 6.34
N SER A 505 -1.64 -18.37 5.08
CA SER A 505 -2.48 -17.53 4.22
C SER A 505 -3.21 -18.38 3.20
N ASP A 506 -4.42 -17.96 2.82
CA ASP A 506 -5.18 -18.63 1.77
C ASP A 506 -4.63 -18.25 0.38
N VAL A 507 -3.47 -18.81 0.06
CA VAL A 507 -2.74 -18.64 -1.19
C VAL A 507 -2.28 -20.00 -1.69
N VAL A 508 -2.36 -20.24 -2.98
CA VAL A 508 -1.81 -21.43 -3.66
C VAL A 508 -0.91 -20.98 -4.78
N GLU A 509 0.30 -21.50 -4.82
CA GLU A 509 1.26 -21.27 -5.88
C GLU A 509 1.55 -22.59 -6.60
N LEU A 510 1.40 -22.57 -7.93
CA LEU A 510 1.72 -23.68 -8.83
C LEU A 510 2.97 -23.31 -9.61
N ARG A 511 4.00 -24.14 -9.52
CA ARG A 511 5.29 -23.92 -10.19
C ARG A 511 5.48 -24.90 -11.33
N TYR A 512 5.75 -24.35 -12.49
CA TYR A 512 6.22 -25.03 -13.69
C TYR A 512 7.61 -24.47 -14.01
N SER A 513 8.39 -25.09 -14.93
CA SER A 513 9.77 -24.65 -15.16
C SER A 513 9.91 -23.19 -15.64
N LYS A 514 8.93 -22.68 -16.40
CA LYS A 514 8.91 -21.29 -16.92
C LYS A 514 7.67 -20.48 -16.51
N ILE A 515 6.75 -21.07 -15.75
CA ILE A 515 5.48 -20.45 -15.38
C ILE A 515 5.27 -20.61 -13.89
N LYS A 516 4.90 -19.54 -13.22
CA LYS A 516 4.41 -19.52 -11.87
C LYS A 516 2.99 -18.97 -11.89
N LEU A 517 2.03 -19.72 -11.35
CA LEU A 517 0.62 -19.34 -11.26
C LEU A 517 0.22 -19.29 -9.80
N ILE A 518 -0.23 -18.12 -9.33
CA ILE A 518 -0.60 -17.91 -7.94
C ILE A 518 -2.07 -17.51 -7.85
N GLY A 519 -2.86 -18.28 -7.09
CA GLY A 519 -4.26 -17.97 -6.78
C GLY A 519 -4.40 -17.44 -5.36
N ARG A 520 -5.11 -16.30 -5.20
CA ARG A 520 -5.36 -15.65 -3.92
C ARG A 520 -6.76 -15.06 -3.88
N PRO A 521 -7.66 -15.53 -2.98
CA PRO A 521 -8.93 -14.88 -2.75
C PRO A 521 -8.76 -13.57 -1.98
N SER A 522 -9.69 -12.64 -2.17
CA SER A 522 -9.81 -11.44 -1.32
C SER A 522 -10.36 -11.85 0.05
N GLY A 523 -9.84 -11.25 1.11
CA GLY A 523 -10.36 -11.46 2.47
C GLY A 523 -11.64 -10.68 2.78
N THR A 524 -11.99 -9.70 1.96
CA THR A 524 -13.07 -8.74 2.25
C THR A 524 -14.18 -8.71 1.19
N GLU A 525 -13.91 -9.22 -0.01
CA GLU A 525 -14.80 -9.17 -1.17
C GLU A 525 -14.89 -10.56 -1.83
N PRO A 526 -16.00 -10.92 -2.46
CA PRO A 526 -16.11 -12.18 -3.21
C PRO A 526 -15.33 -12.11 -4.53
N LYS A 527 -14.02 -11.95 -4.42
CA LYS A 527 -13.07 -11.75 -5.50
C LYS A 527 -11.89 -12.69 -5.36
N ILE A 528 -11.42 -13.24 -6.47
CA ILE A 528 -10.17 -14.00 -6.54
C ILE A 528 -9.22 -13.38 -7.56
N LYS A 529 -7.95 -13.30 -7.19
CA LYS A 529 -6.87 -12.82 -8.05
C LYS A 529 -5.95 -13.97 -8.44
N PHE A 530 -5.61 -14.03 -9.72
CA PHE A 530 -4.57 -14.90 -10.25
C PHE A 530 -3.41 -14.07 -10.75
N TYR A 531 -2.22 -14.40 -10.29
CA TYR A 531 -0.97 -13.80 -10.75
C TYR A 531 -0.25 -14.82 -11.62
N ILE A 532 0.07 -14.42 -12.84
CA ILE A 532 0.89 -15.18 -13.79
C ILE A 532 2.26 -14.51 -13.79
N LEU A 533 3.32 -15.28 -13.57
CA LEU A 533 4.70 -14.85 -13.77
C LEU A 533 5.37 -15.86 -14.70
N VAL A 534 6.06 -15.37 -15.71
CA VAL A 534 6.72 -16.21 -16.70
C VAL A 534 8.16 -15.79 -16.95
N ASP A 535 8.98 -16.74 -17.38
CA ASP A 535 10.39 -16.56 -17.77
C ASP A 535 10.56 -17.03 -19.21
N GLY A 536 10.61 -16.09 -20.15
CA GLY A 536 10.82 -16.34 -21.57
C GLY A 536 12.24 -16.02 -22.02
N SER A 537 12.72 -16.72 -23.04
CA SER A 537 13.98 -16.42 -23.71
C SER A 537 13.85 -15.26 -24.71
N THR A 538 12.61 -14.94 -25.10
CA THR A 538 12.24 -13.81 -25.95
C THR A 538 10.95 -13.18 -25.48
N GLU A 539 10.66 -11.94 -25.92
CA GLU A 539 9.39 -11.26 -25.62
C GLU A 539 8.19 -12.06 -26.14
N ASP A 540 8.29 -12.63 -27.36
CA ASP A 540 7.22 -13.44 -27.97
C ASP A 540 6.96 -14.72 -27.17
N GLU A 541 8.01 -15.39 -26.69
CA GLU A 541 7.86 -16.56 -25.81
C GLU A 541 7.17 -16.19 -24.51
N ALA A 542 7.59 -15.10 -23.85
CA ALA A 542 6.94 -14.64 -22.62
C ALA A 542 5.46 -14.35 -22.83
N GLN A 543 5.08 -13.71 -23.94
CA GLN A 543 3.69 -13.46 -24.30
C GLN A 543 2.90 -14.74 -24.58
N GLN A 544 3.52 -15.73 -25.20
CA GLN A 544 2.90 -17.04 -25.45
C GLN A 544 2.65 -17.78 -24.13
N LEU A 545 3.63 -17.80 -23.22
CA LEU A 545 3.52 -18.42 -21.90
C LEU A 545 2.38 -17.80 -21.06
N ILE A 546 2.22 -16.47 -21.13
CA ILE A 546 1.09 -15.79 -20.48
C ILE A 546 -0.25 -16.30 -21.03
N LYS A 547 -0.41 -16.41 -22.36
CA LYS A 547 -1.65 -16.89 -22.97
C LYS A 547 -1.98 -18.34 -22.58
N GLU A 548 -0.98 -19.21 -22.50
CA GLU A 548 -1.14 -20.59 -22.05
C GLU A 548 -1.58 -20.66 -20.58
N ALA A 549 -1.00 -19.83 -19.71
CA ALA A 549 -1.42 -19.71 -18.32
C ALA A 549 -2.84 -19.15 -18.18
N GLU A 550 -3.25 -18.19 -19.02
CA GLU A 550 -4.63 -17.68 -19.06
C GLU A 550 -5.63 -18.78 -19.42
N SER A 551 -5.30 -19.63 -20.36
CA SER A 551 -6.14 -20.77 -20.73
C SER A 551 -6.30 -21.74 -19.55
N ALA A 552 -5.21 -22.04 -18.84
CA ALA A 552 -5.25 -22.88 -17.65
C ALA A 552 -6.10 -22.26 -16.51
N ILE A 553 -6.01 -20.92 -16.31
CA ILE A 553 -6.87 -20.22 -15.34
C ILE A 553 -8.34 -20.37 -15.74
N SER A 554 -8.67 -20.23 -17.02
CA SER A 554 -10.05 -20.39 -17.51
C SER A 554 -10.60 -21.78 -17.21
N GLU A 555 -9.79 -22.83 -17.34
CA GLU A 555 -10.14 -24.20 -16.95
C GLU A 555 -10.32 -24.35 -15.42
N ILE A 556 -9.46 -23.68 -14.62
CA ILE A 556 -9.56 -23.69 -13.16
C ILE A 556 -10.85 -23.02 -12.69
N VAL A 557 -11.24 -21.90 -13.29
CA VAL A 557 -12.40 -21.08 -12.89
C VAL A 557 -13.72 -21.69 -13.33
N ASN A 558 -13.74 -22.51 -14.38
CA ASN A 558 -14.92 -23.26 -14.85
C ASN A 558 -15.19 -24.50 -13.98
N VAL A 559 -15.57 -24.28 -12.70
CA VAL A 559 -15.88 -25.32 -11.71
C VAL A 559 -17.31 -25.20 -11.18
#